data_5c5f0d7a67aeac31b8bd1814ac60d433
#
_entry.id   5c5f0d7a67aeac31b8bd1814ac60d433
#
_cell.length_a   1.000
_cell.length_b   1.000
_cell.length_c   1.000
_cell.angle_alpha   90.00
_cell.angle_beta   90.00
_cell.angle_gamma   90.00
#
_symmetry.space_group_name_H-M   'P 1'
#
loop_
_entity.id
_entity.type
_entity.pdbx_description
1 polymer ?
#
loop_
_entity_poly.entity_id
_entity_poly.type
_entity_poly.pdbx_seq_one_letter_code
_entity_poly.pdbx_strand_id
1 'polypeptide(L)'
;MNAVTTRRRSGRLNSTMIVYLALLGVILIGTILVATVGRSFFSAGNIRDILTGMSVLGFVAIGQTLVILCGSLDLSVPFVISLSSLLAADLMKGNPANIGMAVAVAVGVAALIGLANGLIVTKLKVHGFIATLGMGLIVKGYLDTNYKGTSGNVPWEFQLIGATGVGPIPVSTILMLVVALLGSLFLSRTRVGNHMFAVGGNEQVARLSGIRTSNPVILAHVLCSVTAAFAGLLLASRLGVGSPTVGVQGGYDLLSIAAVVLGGTLLSGGRGSIWGTIGGVAIFAVLDNVMSVMQVNPFMKDVVRGIVIVAAVAVYAGRQVEQRRARFGPNGSSTDSNATVGQGTAGTTPPDSAPASVSTQLISTVGDQA
;
A
#
# COMPACT_ATOMS: atom_id res chain seq x y z
N MET A 1 -36.66 -38.92 -3.78
CA MET A 1 -35.73 -38.64 -2.67
C MET A 1 -34.46 -38.05 -3.29
N ASN A 2 -34.35 -36.73 -3.32
CA ASN A 2 -33.18 -36.02 -3.89
C ASN A 2 -32.17 -35.82 -2.76
N ALA A 3 -31.01 -36.49 -2.86
CA ALA A 3 -29.89 -36.31 -1.95
C ALA A 3 -29.30 -34.93 -2.18
N VAL A 4 -29.50 -34.01 -1.23
CA VAL A 4 -28.82 -32.74 -1.15
C VAL A 4 -27.37 -33.04 -0.78
N THR A 5 -26.48 -33.03 -1.81
CA THR A 5 -25.03 -33.08 -1.59
C THR A 5 -24.57 -31.79 -0.93
N THR A 6 -24.40 -31.84 0.38
CA THR A 6 -23.76 -30.79 1.17
C THR A 6 -22.31 -30.65 0.67
N ARG A 7 -22.08 -29.65 -0.19
CA ARG A 7 -20.76 -29.24 -0.68
C ARG A 7 -19.93 -28.82 0.54
N ARG A 8 -19.06 -29.71 1.03
CA ARG A 8 -18.06 -29.40 2.06
C ARG A 8 -17.33 -28.11 1.66
N ARG A 9 -17.58 -27.02 2.39
CA ARG A 9 -16.75 -25.82 2.35
C ARG A 9 -15.34 -26.27 2.76
N SER A 10 -14.45 -26.47 1.79
CA SER A 10 -13.02 -26.59 2.08
C SER A 10 -12.62 -25.31 2.83
N GLY A 11 -12.13 -25.43 4.06
CA GLY A 11 -11.68 -24.32 4.88
C GLY A 11 -10.52 -23.61 4.20
N ARG A 12 -10.85 -22.63 3.35
CA ARG A 12 -9.85 -21.73 2.77
C ARG A 12 -9.28 -20.89 3.91
N LEU A 13 -8.00 -21.07 4.20
CA LEU A 13 -7.26 -20.23 5.13
C LEU A 13 -7.45 -18.76 4.71
N ASN A 14 -7.85 -17.90 5.64
CA ASN A 14 -7.96 -16.48 5.42
C ASN A 14 -6.58 -15.94 4.98
N SER A 15 -6.55 -14.99 4.02
CA SER A 15 -5.31 -14.38 3.53
C SER A 15 -4.41 -13.90 4.68
N THR A 16 -4.98 -13.26 5.68
CA THR A 16 -4.29 -12.80 6.89
C THR A 16 -3.62 -13.95 7.67
N MET A 17 -4.29 -15.10 7.78
CA MET A 17 -3.74 -16.28 8.48
C MET A 17 -2.48 -16.82 7.78
N ILE A 18 -2.46 -16.79 6.45
CA ILE A 18 -1.29 -17.22 5.66
C ILE A 18 -0.10 -16.29 5.91
N VAL A 19 -0.34 -14.98 6.02
CA VAL A 19 0.70 -13.98 6.33
C VAL A 19 1.32 -14.24 7.69
N TYR A 20 0.51 -14.52 8.72
CA TYR A 20 1.02 -14.82 10.05
C TYR A 20 1.74 -16.18 10.13
N LEU A 21 1.34 -17.17 9.33
CA LEU A 21 2.10 -18.43 9.19
C LEU A 21 3.46 -18.18 8.50
N ALA A 22 3.50 -17.33 7.47
CA ALA A 22 4.75 -16.93 6.85
C ALA A 22 5.65 -16.16 7.82
N LEU A 23 5.08 -15.25 8.62
CA LEU A 23 5.81 -14.54 9.68
C LEU A 23 6.42 -15.52 10.69
N LEU A 24 5.66 -16.52 11.12
CA LEU A 24 6.18 -17.55 12.02
C LEU A 24 7.38 -18.29 11.39
N GLY A 25 7.29 -18.64 10.11
CA GLY A 25 8.38 -19.25 9.36
C GLY A 25 9.63 -18.35 9.33
N VAL A 26 9.46 -17.06 9.05
CA VAL A 26 10.57 -16.08 9.04
C VAL A 26 11.19 -15.91 10.44
N ILE A 27 10.39 -15.91 11.50
CA ILE A 27 10.86 -15.87 12.89
C ILE A 27 11.69 -17.14 13.22
N LEU A 28 11.21 -18.31 12.83
CA LEU A 28 11.94 -19.58 13.08
C LEU A 28 13.29 -19.59 12.36
N ILE A 29 13.31 -19.22 11.06
CA ILE A 29 14.56 -19.12 10.29
C ILE A 29 15.48 -18.08 10.91
N GLY A 30 14.96 -16.88 11.25
CA GLY A 30 15.70 -15.82 11.89
C GLY A 30 16.29 -16.22 13.23
N THR A 31 15.57 -16.99 14.04
CA THR A 31 16.07 -17.51 15.32
C THR A 31 17.26 -18.44 15.11
N ILE A 32 17.21 -19.34 14.12
CA ILE A 32 18.31 -20.24 13.78
C ILE A 32 19.52 -19.42 13.30
N LEU A 33 19.33 -18.49 12.36
CA LEU A 33 20.40 -17.67 11.80
C LEU A 33 21.08 -16.80 12.87
N VAL A 34 20.32 -16.14 13.73
CA VAL A 34 20.87 -15.30 14.82
C VAL A 34 21.64 -16.16 15.83
N ALA A 35 21.21 -17.40 16.09
CA ALA A 35 21.93 -18.32 16.96
C ALA A 35 23.31 -18.72 16.39
N THR A 36 23.50 -18.80 15.05
CA THR A 36 24.82 -19.12 14.45
C THR A 36 25.89 -18.08 14.75
N VAL A 37 25.50 -16.82 15.03
CA VAL A 37 26.42 -15.75 15.43
C VAL A 37 26.52 -15.57 16.95
N GLY A 38 26.05 -16.55 17.73
CA GLY A 38 26.12 -16.54 19.20
C GLY A 38 25.20 -15.53 19.88
N ARG A 39 24.17 -15.05 19.19
CA ARG A 39 23.19 -14.08 19.73
C ARG A 39 21.83 -14.72 19.95
N SER A 40 21.03 -14.15 20.86
CA SER A 40 19.66 -14.59 21.09
C SER A 40 18.68 -13.71 20.34
N PHE A 41 17.87 -14.32 19.48
CA PHE A 41 16.82 -13.63 18.74
C PHE A 41 15.79 -12.99 19.68
N PHE A 42 15.43 -13.67 20.78
CA PHE A 42 14.43 -13.21 21.74
C PHE A 42 15.02 -12.36 22.89
N SER A 43 16.24 -11.84 22.76
CA SER A 43 16.76 -10.86 23.72
C SER A 43 15.90 -9.58 23.71
N ALA A 44 15.73 -8.94 24.88
CA ALA A 44 14.92 -7.73 25.01
C ALA A 44 15.37 -6.60 24.08
N GLY A 45 16.69 -6.46 23.86
CA GLY A 45 17.27 -5.50 22.93
C GLY A 45 16.87 -5.79 21.49
N ASN A 46 17.03 -7.05 21.04
CA ASN A 46 16.69 -7.44 19.66
C ASN A 46 15.19 -7.30 19.37
N ILE A 47 14.32 -7.69 20.31
CA ILE A 47 12.87 -7.47 20.18
C ILE A 47 12.56 -5.98 20.08
N ARG A 48 13.23 -5.14 20.88
CA ARG A 48 13.06 -3.70 20.80
C ARG A 48 13.47 -3.14 19.43
N ASP A 49 14.59 -3.61 18.88
CA ASP A 49 15.07 -3.17 17.55
C ASP A 49 14.09 -3.56 16.43
N ILE A 50 13.57 -4.80 16.44
CA ILE A 50 12.55 -5.26 15.50
C ILE A 50 11.30 -4.39 15.59
N LEU A 51 10.78 -4.17 16.80
CA LEU A 51 9.55 -3.40 17.01
C LEU A 51 9.74 -1.92 16.64
N THR A 52 10.91 -1.36 16.87
CA THR A 52 11.23 0.01 16.50
C THR A 52 11.29 0.18 14.97
N GLY A 53 11.97 -0.72 14.26
CA GLY A 53 11.99 -0.74 12.78
C GLY A 53 10.60 -0.95 12.19
N MET A 54 9.83 -1.86 12.78
CA MET A 54 8.44 -2.11 12.42
C MET A 54 7.57 -0.86 12.53
N SER A 55 7.82 0.03 13.51
CA SER A 55 6.98 1.19 13.76
C SER A 55 7.00 2.19 12.61
N VAL A 56 8.17 2.52 12.08
CA VAL A 56 8.31 3.49 10.97
C VAL A 56 7.62 2.98 9.72
N LEU A 57 7.99 1.77 9.28
CA LEU A 57 7.37 1.13 8.10
C LEU A 57 5.88 0.90 8.31
N GLY A 58 5.45 0.61 9.55
CA GLY A 58 4.06 0.38 9.92
C GLY A 58 3.18 1.61 9.71
N PHE A 59 3.63 2.80 10.16
CA PHE A 59 2.90 4.05 9.90
C PHE A 59 2.68 4.25 8.40
N VAL A 60 3.73 4.11 7.61
CA VAL A 60 3.68 4.28 6.16
C VAL A 60 2.75 3.26 5.50
N ALA A 61 2.90 1.99 5.85
CA ALA A 61 2.14 0.89 5.27
C ALA A 61 0.64 0.95 5.61
N ILE A 62 0.27 1.48 6.80
CA ILE A 62 -1.14 1.73 7.14
C ILE A 62 -1.75 2.73 6.15
N GLY A 63 -1.09 3.88 5.90
CA GLY A 63 -1.56 4.87 4.94
C GLY A 63 -1.61 4.31 3.52
N GLN A 64 -0.55 3.63 3.10
CA GLN A 64 -0.46 3.01 1.79
C GLN A 64 -1.56 1.95 1.57
N THR A 65 -1.98 1.24 2.64
CA THR A 65 -3.12 0.31 2.58
C THR A 65 -4.40 1.02 2.15
N LEU A 66 -4.68 2.22 2.68
CA LEU A 66 -5.88 2.99 2.34
C LEU A 66 -5.88 3.42 0.87
N VAL A 67 -4.73 3.86 0.37
CA VAL A 67 -4.58 4.28 -1.03
C VAL A 67 -4.70 3.08 -1.98
N ILE A 68 -4.04 1.96 -1.66
CA ILE A 68 -4.12 0.73 -2.46
C ILE A 68 -5.54 0.16 -2.45
N LEU A 69 -6.25 0.20 -1.33
CA LEU A 69 -7.65 -0.23 -1.26
C LEU A 69 -8.55 0.56 -2.22
N CYS A 70 -8.24 1.82 -2.49
CA CYS A 70 -8.95 2.64 -3.49
C CYS A 70 -8.48 2.38 -4.95
N GLY A 71 -7.53 1.48 -5.19
CA GLY A 71 -6.97 1.21 -6.52
C GLY A 71 -5.93 2.25 -6.97
N SER A 72 -5.32 2.99 -6.04
CA SER A 72 -4.28 3.99 -6.31
C SER A 72 -2.97 3.61 -5.60
N LEU A 73 -1.90 4.37 -5.88
CA LEU A 73 -0.58 4.23 -5.24
C LEU A 73 -0.06 5.62 -4.86
N ASP A 74 0.69 5.73 -3.77
CA ASP A 74 1.32 6.98 -3.37
C ASP A 74 2.85 6.82 -3.25
N LEU A 75 3.56 7.31 -4.26
CA LEU A 75 5.03 7.33 -4.32
C LEU A 75 5.66 8.62 -3.78
N SER A 76 4.85 9.59 -3.34
CA SER A 76 5.36 10.81 -2.71
C SER A 76 5.80 10.57 -1.25
N VAL A 77 5.40 9.45 -0.66
CA VAL A 77 5.60 9.07 0.74
C VAL A 77 7.03 9.30 1.26
N PRO A 78 8.13 8.82 0.62
CA PRO A 78 9.48 8.98 1.17
C PRO A 78 9.89 10.46 1.26
N PHE A 79 9.43 11.28 0.32
CA PHE A 79 9.73 12.72 0.33
C PHE A 79 8.90 13.45 1.39
N VAL A 80 7.64 13.04 1.62
CA VAL A 80 6.80 13.55 2.71
C VAL A 80 7.40 13.19 4.08
N ILE A 81 7.96 11.99 4.25
CA ILE A 81 8.68 11.58 5.46
C ILE A 81 9.87 12.54 5.71
N SER A 82 10.72 12.75 4.71
CA SER A 82 11.88 13.61 4.81
C SER A 82 11.50 15.06 5.10
N LEU A 83 10.50 15.59 4.39
CA LEU A 83 9.99 16.95 4.59
C LEU A 83 9.44 17.13 6.01
N SER A 84 8.62 16.19 6.50
CA SER A 84 8.06 16.25 7.84
C SER A 84 9.13 16.16 8.92
N SER A 85 10.17 15.35 8.71
CA SER A 85 11.32 15.25 9.61
C SER A 85 12.06 16.59 9.72
N LEU A 86 12.33 17.25 8.58
CA LEU A 86 13.01 18.54 8.53
C LEU A 86 12.16 19.66 9.12
N LEU A 87 10.90 19.79 8.69
CA LEU A 87 10.00 20.83 9.22
C LEU A 87 9.85 20.73 10.73
N ALA A 88 9.73 19.52 11.25
CA ALA A 88 9.63 19.32 12.69
C ALA A 88 10.90 19.80 13.42
N ALA A 89 12.09 19.36 12.99
CA ALA A 89 13.35 19.70 13.63
C ALA A 89 13.66 21.20 13.52
N ASP A 90 13.45 21.80 12.36
CA ASP A 90 13.69 23.24 12.13
C ASP A 90 12.76 24.13 12.92
N LEU A 91 11.50 23.74 13.10
CA LEU A 91 10.53 24.53 13.87
C LEU A 91 10.70 24.31 15.38
N MET A 92 11.07 23.12 15.83
CA MET A 92 11.34 22.84 17.25
C MET A 92 12.53 23.63 17.77
N LYS A 93 13.61 23.77 16.99
CA LYS A 93 14.84 24.51 17.38
C LYS A 93 15.36 24.13 18.76
N GLY A 94 15.22 22.88 19.17
CA GLY A 94 15.61 22.40 20.50
C GLY A 94 14.74 22.90 21.67
N ASN A 95 13.66 23.62 21.40
CA ASN A 95 12.78 24.18 22.43
C ASN A 95 11.51 23.35 22.59
N PRO A 96 11.25 22.76 23.78
CA PRO A 96 10.05 21.97 24.05
C PRO A 96 8.72 22.72 23.81
N ALA A 97 8.70 24.04 24.01
CA ALA A 97 7.51 24.85 23.81
C ALA A 97 7.04 24.85 22.33
N ASN A 98 7.93 24.58 21.39
CA ASN A 98 7.63 24.58 19.97
C ASN A 98 7.13 23.20 19.46
N ILE A 99 7.15 22.14 20.26
CA ILE A 99 6.79 20.78 19.82
C ILE A 99 5.40 20.75 19.20
N GLY A 100 4.39 21.30 19.88
CA GLY A 100 3.00 21.27 19.42
C GLY A 100 2.81 21.96 18.07
N MET A 101 3.40 23.15 17.91
CA MET A 101 3.37 23.90 16.66
C MET A 101 4.11 23.16 15.54
N ALA A 102 5.30 22.65 15.80
CA ALA A 102 6.12 21.95 14.81
C ALA A 102 5.41 20.69 14.28
N VAL A 103 4.83 19.90 15.16
CA VAL A 103 4.04 18.71 14.81
C VAL A 103 2.81 19.12 13.97
N ALA A 104 2.06 20.13 14.40
CA ALA A 104 0.88 20.59 13.68
C ALA A 104 1.22 21.07 12.25
N VAL A 105 2.31 21.83 12.10
CA VAL A 105 2.77 22.31 10.79
C VAL A 105 3.23 21.15 9.91
N ALA A 106 4.05 20.24 10.42
CA ALA A 106 4.54 19.10 9.65
C ALA A 106 3.39 18.21 9.15
N VAL A 107 2.42 17.90 10.03
CA VAL A 107 1.23 17.11 9.67
C VAL A 107 0.31 17.89 8.73
N GLY A 108 0.14 19.19 8.95
CA GLY A 108 -0.67 20.07 8.10
C GLY A 108 -0.13 20.15 6.66
N VAL A 109 1.19 20.36 6.51
CA VAL A 109 1.85 20.38 5.20
C VAL A 109 1.72 19.01 4.51
N ALA A 110 1.94 17.91 5.21
CA ALA A 110 1.72 16.58 4.67
C ALA A 110 0.28 16.34 4.22
N ALA A 111 -0.70 16.77 5.02
CA ALA A 111 -2.11 16.69 4.66
C ALA A 111 -2.43 17.49 3.39
N LEU A 112 -1.84 18.67 3.20
CA LEU A 112 -1.99 19.48 1.98
C LEU A 112 -1.38 18.78 0.77
N ILE A 113 -0.22 18.13 0.90
CA ILE A 113 0.40 17.31 -0.16
C ILE A 113 -0.53 16.15 -0.52
N GLY A 114 -1.05 15.42 0.47
CA GLY A 114 -2.01 14.35 0.25
C GLY A 114 -3.31 14.82 -0.40
N LEU A 115 -3.81 16.00 -0.01
CA LEU A 115 -4.97 16.63 -0.63
C LEU A 115 -4.69 16.96 -2.10
N ALA A 116 -3.55 17.55 -2.41
CA ALA A 116 -3.13 17.84 -3.77
C ALA A 116 -3.04 16.56 -4.62
N ASN A 117 -2.39 15.50 -4.11
CA ASN A 117 -2.34 14.19 -4.75
C ASN A 117 -3.76 13.65 -5.04
N GLY A 118 -4.63 13.62 -4.03
CA GLY A 118 -5.99 13.15 -4.17
C GLY A 118 -6.82 13.96 -5.17
N LEU A 119 -6.64 15.28 -5.22
CA LEU A 119 -7.31 16.15 -6.19
C LEU A 119 -6.78 15.91 -7.62
N ILE A 120 -5.48 15.79 -7.82
CA ILE A 120 -4.87 15.50 -9.12
C ILE A 120 -5.43 14.17 -9.66
N VAL A 121 -5.41 13.12 -8.83
CA VAL A 121 -5.91 11.79 -9.22
C VAL A 121 -7.39 11.82 -9.56
N THR A 122 -8.23 12.49 -8.76
CA THR A 122 -9.68 12.41 -8.90
C THR A 122 -10.27 13.45 -9.84
N LYS A 123 -9.74 14.67 -9.86
CA LYS A 123 -10.29 15.79 -10.67
C LYS A 123 -9.63 15.88 -12.04
N LEU A 124 -8.31 15.73 -12.09
CA LEU A 124 -7.58 15.72 -13.36
C LEU A 124 -7.53 14.32 -14.01
N LYS A 125 -8.01 13.28 -13.29
CA LYS A 125 -8.05 11.87 -13.75
C LYS A 125 -6.68 11.34 -14.15
N VAL A 126 -5.62 11.85 -13.52
CA VAL A 126 -4.26 11.36 -13.69
C VAL A 126 -4.10 10.06 -12.89
N HIS A 127 -3.42 9.07 -13.46
CA HIS A 127 -3.15 7.82 -12.75
C HIS A 127 -2.35 8.09 -11.45
N GLY A 128 -2.76 7.48 -10.33
CA GLY A 128 -2.19 7.76 -9.01
C GLY A 128 -0.66 7.65 -8.97
N PHE A 129 -0.10 6.61 -9.60
CA PHE A 129 1.35 6.42 -9.72
C PHE A 129 2.07 7.66 -10.32
N ILE A 130 1.55 8.21 -11.43
CA ILE A 130 2.16 9.36 -12.13
C ILE A 130 1.98 10.63 -11.32
N ALA A 131 0.79 10.85 -10.77
CA ALA A 131 0.48 12.04 -9.96
C ALA A 131 1.38 12.14 -8.73
N THR A 132 1.49 11.03 -7.98
CA THR A 132 2.25 11.02 -6.72
C THR A 132 3.77 10.96 -6.95
N LEU A 133 4.23 10.33 -8.04
CA LEU A 133 5.63 10.41 -8.44
C LEU A 133 6.01 11.86 -8.80
N GLY A 134 5.17 12.56 -9.58
CA GLY A 134 5.37 13.97 -9.90
C GLY A 134 5.40 14.85 -8.66
N MET A 135 4.46 14.66 -7.72
CA MET A 135 4.46 15.38 -6.46
C MET A 135 5.70 15.06 -5.62
N GLY A 136 6.13 13.80 -5.59
CA GLY A 136 7.37 13.39 -4.93
C GLY A 136 8.58 14.13 -5.47
N LEU A 137 8.69 14.27 -6.79
CA LEU A 137 9.79 15.04 -7.44
C LEU A 137 9.72 16.54 -7.11
N ILE A 138 8.52 17.13 -6.98
CA ILE A 138 8.37 18.52 -6.54
C ILE A 138 8.90 18.68 -5.12
N VAL A 139 8.46 17.81 -4.19
CA VAL A 139 8.94 17.84 -2.80
C VAL A 139 10.44 17.57 -2.72
N LYS A 140 10.96 16.62 -3.50
CA LYS A 140 12.40 16.34 -3.60
C LYS A 140 13.17 17.58 -4.06
N GLY A 141 12.71 18.24 -5.12
CA GLY A 141 13.35 19.46 -5.62
C GLY A 141 13.41 20.57 -4.58
N TYR A 142 12.33 20.75 -3.80
CA TYR A 142 12.32 21.68 -2.66
C TYR A 142 13.36 21.28 -1.60
N LEU A 143 13.42 19.99 -1.22
CA LEU A 143 14.38 19.49 -0.24
C LEU A 143 15.83 19.70 -0.70
N ASP A 144 16.17 19.30 -1.91
CA ASP A 144 17.52 19.37 -2.47
C ASP A 144 18.01 20.84 -2.65
N THR A 145 17.08 21.77 -2.91
CA THR A 145 17.39 23.18 -3.06
C THR A 145 17.68 23.87 -1.72
N ASN A 146 16.87 23.55 -0.70
CA ASN A 146 16.91 24.28 0.56
C ASN A 146 17.79 23.61 1.65
N TYR A 147 18.06 22.29 1.52
CA TYR A 147 18.78 21.53 2.54
C TYR A 147 19.96 20.77 1.93
N LYS A 148 21.17 21.08 2.38
CA LYS A 148 22.42 20.39 1.96
C LYS A 148 22.82 19.24 2.85
N GLY A 149 22.05 18.98 3.91
CA GLY A 149 22.30 17.92 4.91
C GLY A 149 21.23 17.94 5.98
N THR A 150 21.53 17.32 7.11
CA THR A 150 20.65 17.35 8.29
C THR A 150 20.50 18.79 8.80
N SER A 151 19.31 19.13 9.29
CA SER A 151 18.98 20.48 9.78
C SER A 151 18.08 20.42 11.02
N GLY A 152 18.08 21.53 11.74
CA GLY A 152 17.26 21.69 12.93
C GLY A 152 17.79 20.95 14.16
N ASN A 153 17.04 21.05 15.25
CA ASN A 153 17.36 20.38 16.52
C ASN A 153 16.05 19.97 17.20
N VAL A 154 15.97 18.72 17.56
CA VAL A 154 14.80 18.13 18.22
C VAL A 154 15.03 18.13 19.72
N PRO A 155 14.14 18.73 20.54
CA PRO A 155 14.30 18.77 21.99
C PRO A 155 14.21 17.37 22.58
N TRP A 156 14.89 17.18 23.72
CA TRP A 156 15.00 15.91 24.41
C TRP A 156 13.63 15.28 24.73
N GLU A 157 12.67 16.10 25.12
CA GLU A 157 11.33 15.65 25.48
C GLU A 157 10.62 14.97 24.29
N PHE A 158 10.88 15.44 23.07
CA PHE A 158 10.34 14.80 21.86
C PHE A 158 11.14 13.56 21.47
N GLN A 159 12.48 13.59 21.71
CA GLN A 159 13.33 12.41 21.45
C GLN A 159 12.92 11.20 22.30
N LEU A 160 12.35 11.42 23.49
CA LEU A 160 11.83 10.35 24.35
C LEU A 160 10.80 9.46 23.62
N ILE A 161 10.02 9.99 22.67
CA ILE A 161 9.04 9.20 21.90
C ILE A 161 9.74 8.09 21.09
N GLY A 162 10.89 8.40 20.51
CA GLY A 162 11.70 7.44 19.75
C GLY A 162 12.61 6.56 20.62
N ALA A 163 12.98 7.05 21.82
CA ALA A 163 13.98 6.42 22.69
C ALA A 163 13.39 5.57 23.83
N THR A 164 12.17 5.87 24.30
CA THR A 164 11.58 5.18 25.46
C THR A 164 10.65 4.03 25.08
N GLY A 165 10.29 3.23 26.07
CA GLY A 165 9.35 2.13 25.93
C GLY A 165 8.85 1.61 27.27
N VAL A 166 7.88 0.73 27.24
CA VAL A 166 7.36 -0.03 28.37
C VAL A 166 7.97 -1.44 28.29
N GLY A 167 9.01 -1.70 29.07
CA GLY A 167 9.79 -2.92 28.94
C GLY A 167 10.47 -2.99 27.54
N PRO A 168 10.34 -4.11 26.82
CA PRO A 168 10.90 -4.26 25.47
C PRO A 168 10.07 -3.55 24.39
N ILE A 169 8.89 -3.02 24.71
CA ILE A 169 7.97 -2.43 23.72
C ILE A 169 8.21 -0.92 23.60
N PRO A 170 8.70 -0.41 22.45
CA PRO A 170 8.88 1.02 22.23
C PRO A 170 7.55 1.79 22.21
N VAL A 171 7.56 3.05 22.70
CA VAL A 171 6.41 3.95 22.59
C VAL A 171 5.98 4.12 21.15
N SER A 172 6.93 4.19 20.21
CA SER A 172 6.67 4.27 18.78
C SER A 172 5.82 3.10 18.24
N THR A 173 6.05 1.88 18.76
CA THR A 173 5.27 0.69 18.39
C THR A 173 3.85 0.77 18.94
N ILE A 174 3.70 1.25 20.18
CA ILE A 174 2.37 1.45 20.78
C ILE A 174 1.58 2.46 19.95
N LEU A 175 2.18 3.59 19.58
CA LEU A 175 1.54 4.61 18.75
C LEU A 175 1.15 4.05 17.37
N MET A 176 2.05 3.29 16.73
CA MET A 176 1.77 2.63 15.44
C MET A 176 0.59 1.64 15.56
N LEU A 177 0.54 0.82 16.63
CA LEU A 177 -0.57 -0.12 16.85
C LEU A 177 -1.89 0.60 17.12
N VAL A 178 -1.87 1.75 17.83
CA VAL A 178 -3.05 2.59 18.02
C VAL A 178 -3.56 3.11 16.67
N VAL A 179 -2.67 3.61 15.81
CA VAL A 179 -3.05 4.06 14.46
C VAL A 179 -3.55 2.89 13.60
N ALA A 180 -2.96 1.70 13.71
CA ALA A 180 -3.44 0.49 13.05
C ALA A 180 -4.85 0.10 13.51
N LEU A 181 -5.11 0.16 14.81
CA LEU A 181 -6.42 -0.11 15.38
C LEU A 181 -7.46 0.92 14.89
N LEU A 182 -7.13 2.21 14.96
CA LEU A 182 -8.01 3.29 14.48
C LEU A 182 -8.29 3.15 12.98
N GLY A 183 -7.28 2.87 12.16
CA GLY A 183 -7.42 2.63 10.73
C GLY A 183 -8.27 1.39 10.44
N SER A 184 -8.10 0.30 11.21
CA SER A 184 -8.92 -0.91 11.09
C SER A 184 -10.39 -0.64 11.45
N LEU A 185 -10.64 0.10 12.53
CA LEU A 185 -11.99 0.53 12.93
C LEU A 185 -12.58 1.47 11.88
N PHE A 186 -11.80 2.42 11.36
CA PHE A 186 -12.21 3.32 10.29
C PHE A 186 -12.69 2.54 9.06
N LEU A 187 -11.89 1.58 8.58
CA LEU A 187 -12.24 0.76 7.41
C LEU A 187 -13.48 -0.12 7.65
N SER A 188 -13.62 -0.71 8.86
CA SER A 188 -14.66 -1.71 9.15
C SER A 188 -15.97 -1.11 9.66
N ARG A 189 -15.93 0.09 10.25
CA ARG A 189 -17.09 0.69 10.95
C ARG A 189 -17.61 1.98 10.33
N THR A 190 -16.88 2.58 9.37
CA THR A 190 -17.32 3.84 8.75
C THR A 190 -17.87 3.63 7.33
N ARG A 191 -18.80 4.51 6.93
CA ARG A 191 -19.33 4.55 5.55
C ARG A 191 -18.21 4.82 4.54
N VAL A 192 -17.27 5.71 4.89
CA VAL A 192 -16.15 6.07 4.00
C VAL A 192 -15.20 4.90 3.81
N GLY A 193 -14.89 4.14 4.87
CA GLY A 193 -14.10 2.92 4.75
C GLY A 193 -14.74 1.89 3.81
N ASN A 194 -16.06 1.67 3.95
CA ASN A 194 -16.80 0.79 3.03
C ASN A 194 -16.81 1.32 1.59
N HIS A 195 -16.88 2.64 1.40
CA HIS A 195 -16.78 3.26 0.07
C HIS A 195 -15.38 3.07 -0.54
N MET A 196 -14.29 3.08 0.26
CA MET A 196 -12.94 2.77 -0.23
C MET A 196 -12.88 1.37 -0.84
N PHE A 197 -13.44 0.35 -0.18
CA PHE A 197 -13.54 -1.00 -0.72
C PHE A 197 -14.38 -1.06 -2.00
N ALA A 198 -15.51 -0.35 -2.03
CA ALA A 198 -16.42 -0.33 -3.19
C ALA A 198 -15.74 0.31 -4.41
N VAL A 199 -15.09 1.48 -4.23
CA VAL A 199 -14.39 2.21 -5.30
C VAL A 199 -13.25 1.39 -5.87
N GLY A 200 -12.39 0.81 -5.01
CA GLY A 200 -11.28 -0.01 -5.45
C GLY A 200 -11.73 -1.37 -6.05
N GLY A 201 -12.92 -1.86 -5.68
CA GLY A 201 -13.49 -3.07 -6.27
C GLY A 201 -13.96 -2.87 -7.71
N ASN A 202 -14.71 -1.83 -7.97
CA ASN A 202 -15.12 -1.35 -9.29
C ASN A 202 -15.69 0.06 -9.19
N GLU A 203 -14.94 1.04 -9.69
CA GLU A 203 -15.33 2.45 -9.63
C GLU A 203 -16.65 2.73 -10.38
N GLN A 204 -16.88 2.10 -11.53
CA GLN A 204 -18.09 2.32 -12.32
C GLN A 204 -19.33 1.82 -11.56
N VAL A 205 -19.26 0.61 -11.00
CA VAL A 205 -20.36 0.05 -10.20
C VAL A 205 -20.60 0.89 -8.94
N ALA A 206 -19.56 1.32 -8.26
CA ALA A 206 -19.68 2.20 -7.10
C ALA A 206 -20.39 3.51 -7.46
N ARG A 207 -20.05 4.11 -8.60
CA ARG A 207 -20.69 5.34 -9.11
C ARG A 207 -22.16 5.12 -9.45
N LEU A 208 -22.49 4.02 -10.12
CA LEU A 208 -23.89 3.65 -10.44
C LEU A 208 -24.72 3.39 -9.17
N SER A 209 -24.06 2.97 -8.08
CA SER A 209 -24.68 2.80 -6.75
C SER A 209 -24.79 4.11 -5.96
N GLY A 210 -24.51 5.29 -6.58
CA GLY A 210 -24.65 6.61 -5.96
C GLY A 210 -23.47 7.01 -5.08
N ILE A 211 -22.35 6.27 -5.06
CA ILE A 211 -21.16 6.61 -4.27
C ILE A 211 -20.38 7.71 -5.00
N ARG A 212 -20.04 8.80 -4.27
CA ARG A 212 -19.11 9.83 -4.74
C ARG A 212 -17.69 9.29 -4.69
N THR A 213 -17.21 8.71 -5.81
CA THR A 213 -15.93 7.96 -5.88
C THR A 213 -14.69 8.81 -5.58
N SER A 214 -14.75 10.13 -5.81
CA SER A 214 -13.62 11.03 -5.54
C SER A 214 -13.28 11.17 -4.06
N ASN A 215 -14.29 11.25 -3.18
CA ASN A 215 -14.07 11.56 -1.76
C ASN A 215 -13.24 10.48 -1.02
N PRO A 216 -13.54 9.17 -1.16
CA PRO A 216 -12.73 8.11 -0.56
C PRO A 216 -11.26 8.14 -1.04
N VAL A 217 -11.04 8.39 -2.34
CA VAL A 217 -9.68 8.46 -2.91
C VAL A 217 -8.90 9.66 -2.37
N ILE A 218 -9.52 10.86 -2.34
CA ILE A 218 -8.88 12.07 -1.77
C ILE A 218 -8.52 11.82 -0.31
N LEU A 219 -9.45 11.30 0.49
CA LEU A 219 -9.20 11.05 1.90
C LEU A 219 -8.12 9.98 2.11
N ALA A 220 -8.05 8.96 1.25
CA ALA A 220 -7.00 7.95 1.30
C ALA A 220 -5.61 8.56 1.12
N HIS A 221 -5.42 9.45 0.14
CA HIS A 221 -4.15 10.16 -0.07
C HIS A 221 -3.81 11.11 1.08
N VAL A 222 -4.78 11.85 1.62
CA VAL A 222 -4.58 12.71 2.79
C VAL A 222 -4.11 11.89 4.00
N LEU A 223 -4.80 10.79 4.31
CA LEU A 223 -4.44 9.92 5.43
C LEU A 223 -3.07 9.23 5.21
N CYS A 224 -2.75 8.87 3.97
CA CYS A 224 -1.44 8.30 3.62
C CYS A 224 -0.31 9.31 3.90
N SER A 225 -0.45 10.54 3.44
CA SER A 225 0.55 11.58 3.70
C SER A 225 0.63 11.95 5.19
N VAL A 226 -0.47 11.95 5.92
CA VAL A 226 -0.48 12.18 7.38
C VAL A 226 0.25 11.05 8.12
N THR A 227 0.02 9.79 7.76
CA THR A 227 0.76 8.66 8.38
C THR A 227 2.23 8.67 7.98
N ALA A 228 2.58 9.12 6.77
CA ALA A 228 3.96 9.36 6.36
C ALA A 228 4.61 10.48 7.20
N ALA A 229 3.88 11.54 7.53
CA ALA A 229 4.37 12.58 8.45
C ALA A 229 4.66 12.03 9.84
N PHE A 230 3.82 11.16 10.40
CA PHE A 230 4.11 10.51 11.67
C PHE A 230 5.38 9.65 11.62
N ALA A 231 5.62 8.96 10.51
CA ALA A 231 6.89 8.24 10.30
C ALA A 231 8.08 9.21 10.26
N GLY A 232 7.97 10.37 9.60
CA GLY A 232 8.98 11.42 9.57
C GLY A 232 9.27 12.03 10.93
N LEU A 233 8.22 12.33 11.70
CA LEU A 233 8.31 12.82 13.08
C LEU A 233 9.00 11.80 13.99
N LEU A 234 8.70 10.52 13.83
CA LEU A 234 9.35 9.46 14.59
C LEU A 234 10.84 9.34 14.24
N LEU A 235 11.20 9.47 12.97
CA LEU A 235 12.60 9.47 12.53
C LEU A 235 13.35 10.70 13.07
N ALA A 236 12.75 11.90 13.03
CA ALA A 236 13.31 13.11 13.65
C ALA A 236 13.53 12.93 15.16
N SER A 237 12.56 12.34 15.85
CA SER A 237 12.66 12.01 17.29
C SER A 237 13.85 11.07 17.59
N ARG A 238 14.11 10.09 16.72
CA ARG A 238 15.21 9.12 16.89
C ARG A 238 16.59 9.69 16.55
N LEU A 239 16.65 10.54 15.52
CA LEU A 239 17.90 11.12 15.03
C LEU A 239 18.30 12.38 15.82
N GLY A 240 17.37 13.03 16.51
CA GLY A 240 17.57 14.32 17.15
C GLY A 240 17.66 15.51 16.19
N VAL A 241 17.56 15.24 14.87
CA VAL A 241 17.68 16.22 13.78
C VAL A 241 16.74 15.83 12.63
N GLY A 242 16.44 16.78 11.75
CA GLY A 242 15.77 16.51 10.48
C GLY A 242 16.74 16.08 9.39
N SER A 243 16.31 15.22 8.47
CA SER A 243 17.15 14.75 7.36
C SER A 243 16.38 14.76 6.04
N PRO A 244 16.95 15.37 4.96
CA PRO A 244 16.31 15.44 3.64
C PRO A 244 16.24 14.09 2.92
N THR A 245 17.08 13.14 3.30
CA THR A 245 17.24 11.85 2.60
C THR A 245 16.68 10.66 3.37
N VAL A 246 16.24 10.84 4.62
CA VAL A 246 15.87 9.73 5.51
C VAL A 246 14.73 8.86 4.98
N GLY A 247 13.76 9.46 4.30
CA GLY A 247 12.65 8.72 3.71
C GLY A 247 13.07 7.89 2.49
N VAL A 248 13.92 8.46 1.63
CA VAL A 248 14.43 7.79 0.43
C VAL A 248 15.43 6.68 0.79
N GLN A 249 16.35 6.95 1.71
CA GLN A 249 17.32 5.96 2.17
C GLN A 249 16.65 4.75 2.85
N GLY A 250 15.49 4.95 3.46
CA GLY A 250 14.69 3.87 4.03
C GLY A 250 13.96 3.01 3.01
N GLY A 251 13.85 3.47 1.74
CA GLY A 251 13.10 2.76 0.69
C GLY A 251 11.61 2.57 1.01
N TYR A 252 11.03 3.50 1.78
CA TYR A 252 9.68 3.34 2.33
C TYR A 252 8.57 3.36 1.28
N ASP A 253 8.82 3.84 0.06
CA ASP A 253 7.92 3.77 -1.08
C ASP A 253 7.63 2.31 -1.47
N LEU A 254 8.63 1.61 -1.96
CA LEU A 254 8.49 0.22 -2.42
C LEU A 254 8.27 -0.76 -1.26
N LEU A 255 8.96 -0.55 -0.12
CA LEU A 255 8.80 -1.44 1.03
C LEU A 255 7.39 -1.38 1.62
N SER A 256 6.75 -0.20 1.67
CA SER A 256 5.38 -0.09 2.17
C SER A 256 4.39 -0.79 1.25
N ILE A 257 4.52 -0.60 -0.07
CA ILE A 257 3.69 -1.30 -1.08
C ILE A 257 3.88 -2.82 -0.94
N ALA A 258 5.13 -3.26 -0.84
CA ALA A 258 5.45 -4.69 -0.69
C ALA A 258 4.87 -5.28 0.60
N ALA A 259 4.98 -4.56 1.73
CA ALA A 259 4.39 -4.99 3.01
C ALA A 259 2.87 -5.09 2.93
N VAL A 260 2.20 -4.15 2.26
CA VAL A 260 0.76 -4.15 2.04
C VAL A 260 0.32 -5.34 1.18
N VAL A 261 1.04 -5.60 0.08
CA VAL A 261 0.75 -6.73 -0.83
C VAL A 261 1.03 -8.06 -0.16
N LEU A 262 2.18 -8.19 0.52
CA LEU A 262 2.53 -9.38 1.31
C LEU A 262 1.49 -9.62 2.41
N GLY A 263 0.94 -8.55 2.98
CA GLY A 263 -0.18 -8.56 3.92
C GLY A 263 -1.51 -9.04 3.34
N GLY A 264 -1.57 -9.30 2.02
CA GLY A 264 -2.73 -9.84 1.33
C GLY A 264 -3.71 -8.80 0.79
N THR A 265 -3.32 -7.53 0.75
CA THR A 265 -4.09 -6.47 0.08
C THR A 265 -3.86 -6.54 -1.43
N LEU A 266 -4.92 -6.44 -2.23
CA LEU A 266 -4.86 -6.48 -3.69
C LEU A 266 -4.36 -5.15 -4.25
N LEU A 267 -3.33 -5.16 -5.10
CA LEU A 267 -2.88 -3.96 -5.83
C LEU A 267 -3.98 -3.35 -6.73
N SER A 268 -4.89 -4.19 -7.23
CA SER A 268 -6.06 -3.72 -7.99
C SER A 268 -7.13 -3.04 -7.14
N GLY A 269 -6.96 -2.98 -5.82
CA GLY A 269 -7.92 -2.41 -4.89
C GLY A 269 -9.08 -3.34 -4.48
N GLY A 270 -9.97 -2.82 -3.66
CA GLY A 270 -11.22 -3.46 -3.26
C GLY A 270 -11.13 -4.60 -2.25
N ARG A 271 -9.93 -5.06 -1.90
CA ARG A 271 -9.72 -6.12 -0.87
C ARG A 271 -8.40 -5.91 -0.15
N GLY A 272 -8.42 -6.01 1.16
CA GLY A 272 -7.24 -5.89 2.01
C GLY A 272 -7.60 -5.76 3.48
N SER A 273 -6.56 -5.70 4.32
CA SER A 273 -6.72 -5.58 5.77
C SER A 273 -5.50 -4.91 6.38
N ILE A 274 -5.72 -3.95 7.28
CA ILE A 274 -4.63 -3.32 8.03
C ILE A 274 -3.88 -4.35 8.87
N TRP A 275 -4.57 -5.30 9.49
CA TRP A 275 -3.90 -6.37 10.26
C TRP A 275 -3.05 -7.29 9.38
N GLY A 276 -3.50 -7.56 8.15
CA GLY A 276 -2.66 -8.25 7.18
C GLY A 276 -1.41 -7.44 6.84
N THR A 277 -1.55 -6.14 6.61
CA THR A 277 -0.43 -5.22 6.37
C THR A 277 0.56 -5.21 7.54
N ILE A 278 0.08 -5.16 8.80
CA ILE A 278 0.96 -5.24 9.98
C ILE A 278 1.76 -6.55 10.00
N GLY A 279 1.14 -7.67 9.61
CA GLY A 279 1.87 -8.94 9.43
C GLY A 279 2.96 -8.85 8.36
N GLY A 280 2.67 -8.22 7.21
CA GLY A 280 3.66 -7.97 6.16
C GLY A 280 4.81 -7.05 6.61
N VAL A 281 4.49 -5.98 7.34
CA VAL A 281 5.48 -5.09 7.98
C VAL A 281 6.37 -5.85 8.95
N ALA A 282 5.79 -6.72 9.77
CA ALA A 282 6.54 -7.54 10.72
C ALA A 282 7.53 -8.48 10.02
N ILE A 283 7.14 -9.09 8.89
CA ILE A 283 8.03 -9.93 8.08
C ILE A 283 9.26 -9.12 7.61
N PHE A 284 9.06 -7.93 7.05
CA PHE A 284 10.18 -7.08 6.62
C PHE A 284 11.04 -6.60 7.79
N ALA A 285 10.42 -6.25 8.93
CA ALA A 285 11.16 -5.82 10.11
C ALA A 285 12.04 -6.95 10.69
N VAL A 286 11.52 -8.18 10.76
CA VAL A 286 12.31 -9.35 11.20
C VAL A 286 13.43 -9.64 10.21
N LEU A 287 13.15 -9.61 8.90
CA LEU A 287 14.14 -9.85 7.86
C LEU A 287 15.28 -8.83 7.95
N ASP A 288 14.95 -7.54 8.06
CA ASP A 288 15.93 -6.46 8.16
C ASP A 288 16.78 -6.55 9.45
N ASN A 289 16.14 -6.90 10.55
CA ASN A 289 16.83 -7.11 11.83
C ASN A 289 17.79 -8.29 11.74
N VAL A 290 17.37 -9.46 11.23
CA VAL A 290 18.23 -10.64 11.07
C VAL A 290 19.45 -10.32 10.21
N MET A 291 19.24 -9.63 9.06
CA MET A 291 20.35 -9.19 8.21
C MET A 291 21.29 -8.21 8.95
N SER A 292 20.74 -7.35 9.80
CA SER A 292 21.52 -6.40 10.60
C SER A 292 22.36 -7.12 11.67
N VAL A 293 21.79 -8.08 12.37
CA VAL A 293 22.47 -8.89 13.39
C VAL A 293 23.59 -9.72 12.77
N MET A 294 23.37 -10.25 11.56
CA MET A 294 24.38 -10.98 10.79
C MET A 294 25.41 -10.07 10.10
N GLN A 295 25.31 -8.74 10.30
CA GLN A 295 26.20 -7.74 9.69
C GLN A 295 26.25 -7.82 8.16
N VAL A 296 25.12 -8.17 7.51
CA VAL A 296 25.01 -8.19 6.05
C VAL A 296 25.23 -6.77 5.52
N ASN A 297 26.03 -6.66 4.46
CA ASN A 297 26.31 -5.40 3.79
C ASN A 297 24.98 -4.70 3.40
N PRO A 298 24.82 -3.37 3.66
CA PRO A 298 23.60 -2.63 3.34
C PRO A 298 23.12 -2.80 1.91
N PHE A 299 24.02 -2.81 0.92
CA PHE A 299 23.66 -3.02 -0.49
C PHE A 299 23.07 -4.40 -0.75
N MET A 300 23.57 -5.43 -0.04
CA MET A 300 23.03 -6.79 -0.15
C MET A 300 21.66 -6.92 0.52
N LYS A 301 21.35 -6.08 1.53
CA LYS A 301 20.00 -6.04 2.10
C LYS A 301 18.97 -5.63 1.06
N ASP A 302 19.29 -4.66 0.19
CA ASP A 302 18.39 -4.23 -0.88
C ASP A 302 18.16 -5.33 -1.93
N VAL A 303 19.19 -6.13 -2.25
CA VAL A 303 19.04 -7.31 -3.10
C VAL A 303 18.08 -8.32 -2.48
N VAL A 304 18.26 -8.63 -1.20
CA VAL A 304 17.37 -9.58 -0.50
C VAL A 304 15.94 -9.06 -0.42
N ARG A 305 15.76 -7.76 -0.09
CA ARG A 305 14.44 -7.11 -0.09
C ARG A 305 13.78 -7.22 -1.47
N GLY A 306 14.52 -6.92 -2.55
CA GLY A 306 14.03 -7.05 -3.92
C GLY A 306 13.58 -8.47 -4.27
N ILE A 307 14.36 -9.50 -3.91
CA ILE A 307 14.00 -10.90 -4.10
C ILE A 307 12.70 -11.24 -3.35
N VAL A 308 12.58 -10.81 -2.08
CA VAL A 308 11.39 -11.05 -1.26
C VAL A 308 10.16 -10.37 -1.86
N ILE A 309 10.30 -9.13 -2.37
CA ILE A 309 9.20 -8.39 -3.03
C ILE A 309 8.75 -9.16 -4.28
N VAL A 310 9.68 -9.55 -5.15
CA VAL A 310 9.36 -10.29 -6.39
C VAL A 310 8.70 -11.63 -6.06
N ALA A 311 9.25 -12.37 -5.09
CA ALA A 311 8.67 -13.65 -4.67
C ALA A 311 7.25 -13.49 -4.12
N ALA A 312 7.01 -12.45 -3.28
CA ALA A 312 5.69 -12.16 -2.73
C ALA A 312 4.67 -11.84 -3.84
N VAL A 313 5.05 -10.99 -4.81
CA VAL A 313 4.19 -10.63 -5.94
C VAL A 313 3.94 -11.83 -6.84
N ALA A 314 4.95 -12.66 -7.12
CA ALA A 314 4.82 -13.86 -7.95
C ALA A 314 3.87 -14.91 -7.34
N VAL A 315 4.02 -15.19 -6.04
CA VAL A 315 3.11 -16.08 -5.30
C VAL A 315 1.68 -15.54 -5.33
N TYR A 316 1.54 -14.22 -5.19
CA TYR A 316 0.25 -13.57 -5.24
C TYR A 316 -0.40 -13.67 -6.65
N ALA A 317 0.35 -13.37 -7.72
CA ALA A 317 -0.12 -13.45 -9.09
C ALA A 317 -0.54 -14.89 -9.46
N GLY A 318 0.25 -15.89 -9.08
CA GLY A 318 -0.07 -17.31 -9.29
C GLY A 318 -1.40 -17.71 -8.67
N ARG A 319 -1.69 -17.27 -7.45
CA ARG A 319 -2.98 -17.56 -6.77
C ARG A 319 -4.17 -16.91 -7.46
N GLN A 320 -4.02 -15.72 -8.05
CA GLN A 320 -5.10 -15.07 -8.82
C GLN A 320 -5.43 -15.84 -10.10
N VAL A 321 -4.42 -16.31 -10.81
CA VAL A 321 -4.60 -17.09 -12.05
C VAL A 321 -5.33 -18.41 -11.74
N GLU A 322 -4.94 -19.10 -10.67
CA GLU A 322 -5.59 -20.34 -10.24
C GLU A 322 -7.06 -20.13 -9.84
N GLN A 323 -7.36 -19.04 -9.15
CA GLN A 323 -8.75 -18.68 -8.79
C GLN A 323 -9.61 -18.35 -10.01
N ARG A 324 -9.05 -17.70 -11.04
CA ARG A 324 -9.74 -17.46 -12.30
C ARG A 324 -9.97 -18.77 -13.05
N ARG A 325 -8.98 -19.65 -13.14
CA ARG A 325 -9.13 -20.98 -13.77
C ARG A 325 -10.17 -21.84 -13.07
N ALA A 326 -10.25 -21.81 -11.73
CA ALA A 326 -11.26 -22.54 -10.97
C ALA A 326 -12.68 -22.00 -11.16
N ARG A 327 -12.85 -20.73 -11.55
CA ARG A 327 -14.15 -20.10 -11.84
C ARG A 327 -14.64 -20.34 -13.27
N PHE A 328 -13.72 -20.47 -14.24
CA PHE A 328 -13.99 -20.60 -15.66
C PHE A 328 -13.45 -21.91 -16.25
N GLY A 329 -13.17 -22.94 -15.41
CA GLY A 329 -12.72 -24.26 -15.84
C GLY A 329 -13.79 -24.99 -16.65
N PRO A 330 -13.41 -26.03 -17.45
CA PRO A 330 -14.27 -26.64 -18.46
C PRO A 330 -15.55 -27.30 -17.97
N ASN A 331 -15.84 -27.37 -16.69
CA ASN A 331 -17.09 -27.84 -16.12
C ASN A 331 -18.18 -26.77 -15.94
N GLY A 332 -17.95 -25.54 -16.44
CA GLY A 332 -18.93 -24.47 -16.53
C GLY A 332 -19.67 -24.43 -17.88
N SER A 333 -19.63 -25.50 -18.66
CA SER A 333 -20.40 -25.61 -19.90
C SER A 333 -21.88 -25.81 -19.57
N SER A 334 -22.63 -24.74 -19.74
CA SER A 334 -23.97 -24.71 -20.35
C SER A 334 -24.86 -25.92 -20.10
N THR A 335 -25.57 -25.95 -18.99
CA THR A 335 -26.89 -26.54 -18.92
C THR A 335 -27.92 -25.40 -18.93
N ASP A 336 -28.10 -24.79 -20.08
CA ASP A 336 -29.30 -24.02 -20.44
C ASP A 336 -29.31 -23.80 -21.95
N SER A 337 -29.51 -24.90 -22.71
CA SER A 337 -29.95 -24.86 -24.08
C SER A 337 -30.95 -26.00 -24.35
N ASN A 338 -32.07 -25.97 -23.62
CA ASN A 338 -33.27 -26.65 -24.02
C ASN A 338 -34.49 -25.78 -23.68
N ALA A 339 -34.56 -24.62 -24.33
CA ALA A 339 -35.86 -23.99 -24.60
C ALA A 339 -36.34 -24.57 -25.91
N THR A 340 -37.23 -25.53 -25.78
CA THR A 340 -38.06 -26.11 -26.82
C THR A 340 -38.71 -24.98 -27.65
N VAL A 341 -38.21 -24.77 -28.86
CA VAL A 341 -38.96 -23.99 -29.89
C VAL A 341 -40.02 -24.89 -30.44
N GLY A 342 -41.28 -24.62 -30.06
CA GLY A 342 -42.46 -25.24 -30.64
C GLY A 342 -42.56 -24.96 -32.14
N GLN A 343 -42.72 -26.02 -32.90
CA GLN A 343 -43.09 -25.99 -34.31
C GLN A 343 -44.44 -25.33 -34.47
N GLY A 344 -44.48 -24.25 -35.24
CA GLY A 344 -45.68 -23.65 -35.83
C GLY A 344 -45.48 -23.52 -37.33
N THR A 345 -46.24 -24.30 -38.06
CA THR A 345 -46.27 -24.47 -39.52
C THR A 345 -46.92 -23.29 -40.25
N ALA A 346 -46.58 -23.21 -41.53
CA ALA A 346 -47.26 -22.55 -42.70
C ALA A 346 -46.71 -21.15 -43.03
N GLY A 347 -45.95 -20.99 -44.09
CA GLY A 347 -46.41 -20.97 -45.50
C GLY A 347 -46.36 -19.54 -46.00
N THR A 348 -45.44 -19.22 -46.88
CA THR A 348 -45.66 -18.61 -48.23
C THR A 348 -44.33 -18.05 -48.78
N THR A 349 -44.17 -18.32 -50.06
CA THR A 349 -43.07 -18.04 -50.98
C THR A 349 -42.79 -16.56 -51.26
N PRO A 350 -41.58 -16.22 -51.80
CA PRO A 350 -41.11 -14.86 -52.04
C PRO A 350 -41.43 -14.26 -53.40
N PRO A 351 -41.12 -13.01 -53.67
CA PRO A 351 -40.43 -12.70 -54.91
C PRO A 351 -39.16 -11.85 -54.79
N ASP A 352 -38.22 -12.26 -55.60
CA ASP A 352 -37.18 -11.58 -56.36
C ASP A 352 -36.99 -10.07 -56.20
N SER A 353 -35.77 -9.66 -55.99
CA SER A 353 -35.00 -8.73 -56.84
C SER A 353 -33.57 -8.50 -56.30
N ALA A 354 -32.61 -8.87 -57.13
CA ALA A 354 -31.19 -8.50 -57.06
C ALA A 354 -30.96 -7.17 -57.80
N PRO A 355 -29.69 -6.73 -58.02
CA PRO A 355 -28.72 -6.19 -57.06
C PRO A 355 -28.27 -4.76 -57.48
N ALA A 356 -27.59 -4.03 -56.62
CA ALA A 356 -26.83 -2.86 -57.07
C ALA A 356 -25.45 -2.80 -56.36
N SER A 357 -24.46 -3.00 -57.19
CA SER A 357 -23.05 -2.74 -56.99
C SER A 357 -22.77 -1.24 -56.93
N VAL A 358 -21.92 -0.79 -55.96
CA VAL A 358 -21.14 0.45 -56.13
C VAL A 358 -19.79 0.26 -55.42
N SER A 359 -18.81 -0.03 -56.18
CA SER A 359 -17.46 0.54 -56.46
C SER A 359 -16.69 1.19 -55.31
N THR A 360 -15.56 0.56 -55.11
CA THR A 360 -14.27 1.01 -54.64
C THR A 360 -13.86 2.39 -55.20
N GLN A 361 -13.39 3.29 -54.34
CA GLN A 361 -12.38 4.29 -54.75
C GLN A 361 -11.30 4.45 -53.71
N LEU A 362 -10.12 4.00 -54.11
CA LEU A 362 -8.80 4.40 -53.62
C LEU A 362 -8.55 5.87 -54.03
N ILE A 363 -8.08 6.70 -53.12
CA ILE A 363 -7.28 7.89 -53.48
C ILE A 363 -6.03 7.89 -52.61
N SER A 364 -4.91 7.65 -53.25
CA SER A 364 -3.55 7.97 -52.88
C SER A 364 -3.21 9.40 -53.33
N THR A 365 -2.52 10.19 -52.48
CA THR A 365 -1.60 11.29 -52.84
C THR A 365 -0.83 11.61 -51.58
N VAL A 366 0.45 11.35 -51.46
CA VAL A 366 1.69 11.91 -52.00
C VAL A 366 1.79 13.46 -51.90
N GLY A 367 2.87 13.88 -51.23
CA GLY A 367 3.44 15.24 -51.27
C GLY A 367 3.91 15.69 -49.91
N ASP A 368 5.09 15.49 -49.50
CA ASP A 368 6.42 16.12 -49.69
C ASP A 368 6.41 17.64 -49.45
N GLN A 369 7.35 18.04 -48.61
CA GLN A 369 8.09 19.30 -48.48
C GLN A 369 8.00 20.07 -47.13
N ALA A 370 9.18 20.27 -46.69
CA ALA A 370 9.84 21.25 -45.77
C ALA A 370 9.91 20.90 -44.31
#